data_6ec357eb630eb5be77274781f4938ee2
#
_entry.id   6ec357eb630eb5be77274781f4938ee2
#
_cell.length_a   1.000
_cell.length_b   1.000
_cell.length_c   1.000
_cell.angle_alpha   90.00
_cell.angle_beta   90.00
_cell.angle_gamma   90.00
#
_symmetry.space_group_name_H-M   'P 1'
#
loop_
_entity.id
_entity.type
_entity.pdbx_description
1 polymer ?
#
loop_
_entity_poly.entity_id
_entity_poly.type
_entity_poly.pdbx_seq_one_letter_code
_entity_poly.pdbx_strand_id
1 'polypeptide(L)'
;MSRQPLRLGMAGGGEGAFIGAVHRMAAALDGDWRLTAGAFSTDAGRNARTGDALGLDPQRVHASLEAMMAAERALPEGERIDALAIVTPNHLHAPMAIAALEAGIHVFCEKPMAMDLAEAQAIAAAAKASGRQFALAFTYSGYALVEEARVRVARGDLGAIRLVQVEYLQGWLSEPIDAAGDKQAEWRTDPARAGQGGCLGDIGTHAFQLAEHVSGLRADALCADLTAHVPGRRLDDDVSALLRFEGGARGTLKASQVAAGEENGLRLRIHGERGGLEWSQMEPDTLILRWLDRPVEVIRAGGPGLDARTTRLLRTPAGHPAGYIEAFANLYRAFAATIRGEDAGWAPGLRDGLRTMAFIEAVVSNAASDQKWSSIETGENG
;
A
#
# COMPACT_ATOMS: atom_id res chain seq x y z
N MET A 1 27.37 -17.91 -5.54
CA MET A 1 27.63 -17.18 -4.28
C MET A 1 26.27 -16.69 -3.77
N SER A 2 25.91 -16.96 -2.51
CA SER A 2 24.68 -16.44 -1.92
C SER A 2 24.74 -14.90 -1.89
N ARG A 3 23.69 -14.28 -2.38
CA ARG A 3 23.54 -12.82 -2.42
C ARG A 3 23.49 -12.28 -0.98
N GLN A 4 24.25 -11.24 -0.65
CA GLN A 4 24.16 -10.64 0.67
C GLN A 4 22.82 -9.92 0.82
N PRO A 5 22.09 -10.12 1.94
CA PRO A 5 20.87 -9.38 2.21
C PRO A 5 21.17 -7.89 2.41
N LEU A 6 20.25 -7.05 1.94
CA LEU A 6 20.24 -5.62 2.24
C LEU A 6 19.90 -5.40 3.72
N ARG A 7 20.47 -4.36 4.31
CA ARG A 7 20.26 -4.00 5.72
C ARG A 7 19.05 -3.09 5.84
N LEU A 8 18.08 -3.53 6.64
CA LEU A 8 16.84 -2.81 6.88
C LEU A 8 16.90 -2.12 8.24
N GLY A 9 16.60 -0.84 8.29
CA GLY A 9 16.21 -0.14 9.49
C GLY A 9 14.67 -0.10 9.61
N MET A 10 14.14 0.09 10.81
CA MET A 10 12.69 0.23 11.02
C MET A 10 12.36 1.38 11.97
N ALA A 11 11.45 2.25 11.55
CA ALA A 11 10.85 3.30 12.40
C ALA A 11 9.41 2.94 12.75
N GLY A 12 9.09 2.84 14.05
CA GLY A 12 7.81 2.34 14.54
C GLY A 12 7.75 0.82 14.61
N GLY A 13 6.56 0.26 14.73
CA GLY A 13 6.34 -1.19 14.69
C GLY A 13 6.84 -1.96 15.92
N GLY A 14 6.96 -1.30 17.09
CA GLY A 14 7.34 -1.92 18.34
C GLY A 14 6.29 -2.87 18.93
N GLU A 15 6.56 -3.37 20.12
CA GLU A 15 5.68 -4.26 20.87
C GLU A 15 4.21 -3.80 20.86
N GLY A 16 3.31 -4.69 20.45
CA GLY A 16 1.86 -4.44 20.33
C GLY A 16 1.42 -3.75 19.03
N ALA A 17 2.35 -3.47 18.09
CA ALA A 17 2.00 -2.94 16.78
C ALA A 17 1.84 -4.08 15.75
N PHE A 18 0.64 -4.19 15.17
CA PHE A 18 0.32 -5.24 14.19
C PHE A 18 1.22 -5.19 12.95
N ILE A 19 1.24 -4.02 12.29
CA ILE A 19 1.85 -3.92 10.95
C ILE A 19 3.38 -4.08 10.96
N GLY A 20 4.05 -3.66 12.02
CA GLY A 20 5.50 -3.84 12.15
C GLY A 20 5.95 -5.29 12.13
N ALA A 21 5.17 -6.20 12.75
CA ALA A 21 5.44 -7.63 12.70
C ALA A 21 5.27 -8.19 11.27
N VAL A 22 4.23 -7.74 10.55
CA VAL A 22 3.98 -8.11 9.16
C VAL A 22 5.16 -7.71 8.27
N HIS A 23 5.64 -6.47 8.37
CA HIS A 23 6.80 -5.99 7.62
C HIS A 23 8.05 -6.84 7.87
N ARG A 24 8.33 -7.16 9.14
CA ARG A 24 9.50 -7.98 9.49
C ARG A 24 9.41 -9.40 8.92
N MET A 25 8.25 -10.05 9.03
CA MET A 25 8.02 -11.38 8.44
C MET A 25 8.19 -11.36 6.93
N ALA A 26 7.57 -10.40 6.26
CA ALA A 26 7.61 -10.27 4.81
C ALA A 26 9.02 -9.96 4.30
N ALA A 27 9.74 -9.03 4.93
CA ALA A 27 11.10 -8.67 4.55
C ALA A 27 12.07 -9.86 4.69
N ALA A 28 11.90 -10.68 5.72
CA ALA A 28 12.77 -11.83 5.97
C ALA A 28 12.49 -13.05 5.07
N LEU A 29 11.28 -13.13 4.46
CA LEU A 29 10.79 -14.37 3.84
C LEU A 29 11.67 -14.88 2.69
N ASP A 30 12.18 -14.01 1.84
CA ASP A 30 13.01 -14.36 0.69
C ASP A 30 14.54 -14.24 0.95
N GLY A 31 14.94 -13.78 2.15
CA GLY A 31 16.32 -13.59 2.50
C GLY A 31 17.00 -12.38 1.84
N ASP A 32 16.24 -11.53 1.13
CA ASP A 32 16.76 -10.31 0.52
C ASP A 32 17.07 -9.21 1.52
N TRP A 33 16.47 -9.27 2.72
CA TRP A 33 16.57 -8.25 3.76
C TRP A 33 16.95 -8.83 5.11
N ARG A 34 17.73 -8.06 5.85
CA ARG A 34 18.03 -8.33 7.25
C ARG A 34 17.78 -7.07 8.08
N LEU A 35 16.91 -7.16 9.09
CA LEU A 35 16.70 -6.08 10.05
C LEU A 35 17.98 -5.91 10.89
N THR A 36 18.55 -4.71 10.93
CA THR A 36 19.83 -4.42 11.59
C THR A 36 19.77 -3.24 12.55
N ALA A 37 18.76 -2.36 12.42
CA ALA A 37 18.60 -1.21 13.29
C ALA A 37 17.13 -0.86 13.47
N GLY A 38 16.78 -0.13 14.55
CA GLY A 38 15.42 0.35 14.71
C GLY A 38 15.23 1.45 15.74
N ALA A 39 14.17 2.23 15.55
CA ALA A 39 13.57 3.17 16.50
C ALA A 39 12.09 2.82 16.61
N PHE A 40 11.77 1.82 17.46
CA PHE A 40 10.47 1.13 17.44
C PHE A 40 9.38 1.84 18.24
N SER A 41 9.75 2.65 19.22
CA SER A 41 8.80 3.31 20.13
C SER A 41 9.43 4.55 20.77
N THR A 42 8.61 5.56 21.03
CA THR A 42 8.99 6.72 21.87
C THR A 42 9.08 6.36 23.36
N ASP A 43 8.48 5.25 23.79
CA ASP A 43 8.69 4.67 25.12
C ASP A 43 9.99 3.89 25.15
N ALA A 44 10.96 4.35 25.93
CA ALA A 44 12.32 3.79 25.99
C ALA A 44 12.32 2.30 26.42
N GLY A 45 11.47 1.92 27.37
CA GLY A 45 11.37 0.53 27.84
C GLY A 45 10.81 -0.40 26.75
N ARG A 46 9.74 0.02 26.07
CA ARG A 46 9.16 -0.73 24.96
C ARG A 46 10.14 -0.83 23.79
N ASN A 47 10.84 0.26 23.48
CA ASN A 47 11.85 0.31 22.42
C ASN A 47 12.97 -0.72 22.69
N ALA A 48 13.54 -0.72 23.90
CA ALA A 48 14.58 -1.67 24.30
C ALA A 48 14.09 -3.12 24.25
N ARG A 49 12.92 -3.43 24.86
CA ARG A 49 12.33 -4.78 24.82
C ARG A 49 12.06 -5.27 23.40
N THR A 50 11.64 -4.36 22.49
CA THR A 50 11.44 -4.73 21.08
C THR A 50 12.76 -5.10 20.43
N GLY A 51 13.83 -4.32 20.62
CA GLY A 51 15.16 -4.61 20.10
C GLY A 51 15.71 -5.95 20.60
N ASP A 52 15.60 -6.20 21.90
CA ASP A 52 16.03 -7.45 22.54
C ASP A 52 15.26 -8.66 21.98
N ALA A 53 13.93 -8.58 21.93
CA ALA A 53 13.09 -9.64 21.36
C ALA A 53 13.39 -9.95 19.88
N LEU A 54 13.94 -8.98 19.13
CA LEU A 54 14.36 -9.13 17.74
C LEU A 54 15.83 -9.53 17.60
N GLY A 55 16.57 -9.69 18.70
CA GLY A 55 17.99 -10.07 18.70
C GLY A 55 18.90 -9.01 18.08
N LEU A 56 18.52 -7.73 18.14
CA LEU A 56 19.35 -6.65 17.63
C LEU A 56 20.45 -6.28 18.63
N ASP A 57 21.58 -5.82 18.09
CA ASP A 57 22.61 -5.16 18.89
C ASP A 57 21.96 -3.96 19.62
N PRO A 58 22.09 -3.85 20.94
CA PRO A 58 21.56 -2.71 21.70
C PRO A 58 22.05 -1.35 21.19
N GLN A 59 23.23 -1.27 20.59
CA GLN A 59 23.77 -0.06 19.98
C GLN A 59 23.05 0.33 18.67
N ARG A 60 22.26 -0.58 18.11
CA ARG A 60 21.45 -0.37 16.89
C ARG A 60 19.97 -0.15 17.21
N VAL A 61 19.61 -0.04 18.50
CA VAL A 61 18.26 0.30 18.97
C VAL A 61 18.27 1.74 19.47
N HIS A 62 17.69 2.63 18.68
CA HIS A 62 17.80 4.08 18.84
C HIS A 62 16.55 4.68 19.48
N ALA A 63 16.71 5.73 20.29
CA ALA A 63 15.60 6.40 21.00
C ALA A 63 14.66 7.17 20.06
N SER A 64 15.16 7.57 18.88
CA SER A 64 14.38 8.28 17.87
C SER A 64 14.94 8.03 16.46
N LEU A 65 14.20 8.45 15.42
CA LEU A 65 14.71 8.40 14.05
C LEU A 65 15.95 9.29 13.87
N GLU A 66 15.94 10.49 14.46
CA GLU A 66 17.07 11.44 14.37
C GLU A 66 18.34 10.82 14.94
N ALA A 67 18.23 10.17 16.11
CA ALA A 67 19.33 9.45 16.71
C ALA A 67 19.83 8.30 15.82
N MET A 68 18.89 7.55 15.22
CA MET A 68 19.23 6.48 14.27
C MET A 68 19.94 7.05 13.04
N MET A 69 19.43 8.10 12.41
CA MET A 69 20.05 8.71 11.23
C MET A 69 21.44 9.28 11.54
N ALA A 70 21.64 9.86 12.70
CA ALA A 70 22.95 10.34 13.14
C ALA A 70 23.96 9.20 13.32
N ALA A 71 23.53 8.10 13.97
CA ALA A 71 24.36 6.91 14.16
C ALA A 71 24.71 6.23 12.81
N GLU A 72 23.72 6.08 11.92
CA GLU A 72 23.95 5.48 10.60
C GLU A 72 24.95 6.28 9.76
N ARG A 73 24.88 7.61 9.79
CA ARG A 73 25.84 8.49 9.09
C ARG A 73 27.27 8.33 9.60
N ALA A 74 27.44 8.00 10.87
CA ALA A 74 28.77 7.79 11.49
C ALA A 74 29.39 6.44 11.14
N LEU A 75 28.61 5.47 10.67
CA LEU A 75 29.10 4.13 10.28
C LEU A 75 29.78 4.18 8.90
N PRO A 76 30.72 3.24 8.63
CA PRO A 76 31.20 2.98 7.28
C PRO A 76 30.03 2.63 6.34
N GLU A 77 30.12 3.00 5.06
CA GLU A 77 29.04 2.80 4.07
C GLU A 77 28.56 1.34 4.01
N GLY A 78 29.48 0.38 4.09
CA GLY A 78 29.18 -1.06 4.08
C GLY A 78 28.49 -1.58 5.36
N GLU A 79 28.30 -0.77 6.40
CA GLU A 79 27.68 -1.16 7.67
C GLU A 79 26.35 -0.43 7.93
N ARG A 80 26.06 0.64 7.20
CA ARG A 80 24.82 1.42 7.29
C ARG A 80 23.63 0.60 6.85
N ILE A 81 22.43 1.01 7.27
CA ILE A 81 21.20 0.49 6.66
C ILE A 81 21.11 0.93 5.19
N ASP A 82 20.64 0.03 4.34
CA ASP A 82 20.41 0.31 2.93
C ASP A 82 19.04 0.96 2.72
N ALA A 83 18.05 0.57 3.54
CA ALA A 83 16.70 1.13 3.51
C ALA A 83 16.09 1.24 4.90
N LEU A 84 15.14 2.16 5.03
CA LEU A 84 14.29 2.37 6.21
C LEU A 84 12.86 1.94 5.91
N ALA A 85 12.30 1.03 6.71
CA ALA A 85 10.86 0.77 6.75
C ALA A 85 10.19 1.74 7.74
N ILE A 86 9.21 2.53 7.26
CA ILE A 86 8.43 3.48 8.06
C ILE A 86 7.05 2.86 8.30
N VAL A 87 6.77 2.50 9.55
CA VAL A 87 5.53 1.81 9.98
C VAL A 87 4.90 2.52 11.17
N THR A 88 4.89 3.84 11.10
CA THR A 88 4.35 4.78 12.09
C THR A 88 2.94 5.23 11.71
N PRO A 89 2.23 6.00 12.56
CA PRO A 89 1.04 6.75 12.14
C PRO A 89 1.35 7.76 11.03
N ASN A 90 0.35 8.07 10.18
CA ASN A 90 0.49 8.79 8.92
C ASN A 90 1.23 10.14 9.04
N HIS A 91 0.94 10.94 10.10
CA HIS A 91 1.56 12.25 10.31
C HIS A 91 3.09 12.23 10.47
N LEU A 92 3.68 11.05 10.67
CA LEU A 92 5.13 10.87 10.78
C LEU A 92 5.77 10.38 9.47
N HIS A 93 4.99 10.01 8.46
CA HIS A 93 5.53 9.45 7.21
C HIS A 93 6.42 10.44 6.48
N ALA A 94 5.91 11.65 6.20
CA ALA A 94 6.65 12.64 5.42
C ALA A 94 7.95 13.10 6.10
N PRO A 95 7.95 13.57 7.35
CA PRO A 95 9.20 14.00 8.00
C PRO A 95 10.23 12.86 8.10
N MET A 96 9.79 11.63 8.37
CA MET A 96 10.69 10.48 8.47
C MET A 96 11.25 10.05 7.10
N ALA A 97 10.41 10.03 6.07
CA ALA A 97 10.83 9.68 4.72
C ALA A 97 11.85 10.70 4.17
N ILE A 98 11.57 12.00 4.32
CA ILE A 98 12.48 13.06 3.87
C ILE A 98 13.83 12.95 4.58
N ALA A 99 13.83 12.80 5.92
CA ALA A 99 15.06 12.68 6.68
C ALA A 99 15.91 11.46 6.28
N ALA A 100 15.28 10.33 5.97
CA ALA A 100 15.98 9.13 5.48
C ALA A 100 16.54 9.32 4.08
N LEU A 101 15.75 9.87 3.15
CA LEU A 101 16.18 10.15 1.77
C LEU A 101 17.36 11.14 1.75
N GLU A 102 17.31 12.23 2.52
CA GLU A 102 18.41 13.19 2.69
C GLU A 102 19.65 12.58 3.33
N ALA A 103 19.48 11.54 4.15
CA ALA A 103 20.59 10.76 4.68
C ALA A 103 21.19 9.76 3.68
N GLY A 104 20.65 9.69 2.45
CA GLY A 104 21.10 8.77 1.42
C GLY A 104 20.57 7.34 1.61
N ILE A 105 19.49 7.14 2.34
CA ILE A 105 18.86 5.86 2.67
C ILE A 105 17.59 5.69 1.83
N HIS A 106 17.38 4.50 1.25
CA HIS A 106 16.15 4.15 0.53
C HIS A 106 14.97 4.02 1.52
N VAL A 107 13.74 4.22 1.06
CA VAL A 107 12.56 4.22 1.94
C VAL A 107 11.51 3.22 1.47
N PHE A 108 11.02 2.39 2.38
CA PHE A 108 9.80 1.61 2.23
C PHE A 108 8.78 2.11 3.25
N CYS A 109 7.75 2.81 2.80
CA CYS A 109 6.80 3.51 3.68
C CYS A 109 5.44 2.84 3.71
N GLU A 110 4.77 2.84 4.86
CA GLU A 110 3.35 2.53 4.95
C GLU A 110 2.51 3.56 4.19
N LYS A 111 1.32 3.15 3.82
CA LYS A 111 0.32 3.99 3.17
C LYS A 111 -0.64 4.63 4.23
N PRO A 112 -1.30 5.73 3.90
CA PRO A 112 -1.07 6.63 2.76
C PRO A 112 0.33 7.26 2.83
N MET A 113 0.81 7.77 1.70
CA MET A 113 2.18 8.30 1.59
C MET A 113 2.47 9.43 2.59
N ALA A 114 1.48 10.28 2.86
CA ALA A 114 1.59 11.49 3.66
C ALA A 114 0.23 11.92 4.22
N MET A 115 0.17 13.07 4.89
CA MET A 115 -1.07 13.66 5.40
C MET A 115 -1.86 14.39 4.31
N ASP A 116 -1.16 14.96 3.32
CA ASP A 116 -1.71 15.69 2.19
C ASP A 116 -0.82 15.58 0.95
N LEU A 117 -1.28 16.15 -0.17
CA LEU A 117 -0.55 16.09 -1.45
C LEU A 117 0.74 16.92 -1.41
N ALA A 118 0.79 18.03 -0.66
CA ALA A 118 1.98 18.86 -0.57
C ALA A 118 3.13 18.14 0.14
N GLU A 119 2.84 17.43 1.23
CA GLU A 119 3.81 16.53 1.88
C GLU A 119 4.29 15.42 0.95
N ALA A 120 3.38 14.80 0.18
CA ALA A 120 3.75 13.77 -0.79
C ALA A 120 4.67 14.32 -1.89
N GLN A 121 4.41 15.52 -2.39
CA GLN A 121 5.29 16.23 -3.34
C GLN A 121 6.66 16.51 -2.73
N ALA A 122 6.73 16.88 -1.44
CA ALA A 122 8.00 17.08 -0.74
C ALA A 122 8.82 15.80 -0.64
N ILE A 123 8.17 14.65 -0.36
CA ILE A 123 8.84 13.33 -0.39
C ILE A 123 9.37 13.03 -1.79
N ALA A 124 8.56 13.27 -2.84
CA ALA A 124 8.98 13.04 -4.22
C ALA A 124 10.19 13.91 -4.61
N ALA A 125 10.20 15.16 -4.19
CA ALA A 125 11.32 16.07 -4.39
C ALA A 125 12.59 15.58 -3.67
N ALA A 126 12.49 15.15 -2.42
CA ALA A 126 13.60 14.58 -1.65
C ALA A 126 14.15 13.30 -2.28
N ALA A 127 13.28 12.39 -2.74
CA ALA A 127 13.68 11.18 -3.42
C ALA A 127 14.44 11.48 -4.74
N LYS A 128 13.92 12.43 -5.53
CA LYS A 128 14.58 12.88 -6.76
C LYS A 128 15.94 13.51 -6.49
N ALA A 129 16.03 14.37 -5.49
CA ALA A 129 17.27 15.06 -5.12
C ALA A 129 18.35 14.10 -4.61
N SER A 130 17.96 13.09 -3.80
CA SER A 130 18.89 12.10 -3.24
C SER A 130 19.25 10.97 -4.21
N GLY A 131 18.47 10.74 -5.27
CA GLY A 131 18.57 9.58 -6.15
C GLY A 131 18.24 8.25 -5.47
N ARG A 132 17.56 8.29 -4.31
CA ARG A 132 17.18 7.08 -3.56
C ARG A 132 15.81 6.57 -3.99
N GLN A 133 15.62 5.25 -3.86
CA GLN A 133 14.36 4.61 -4.19
C GLN A 133 13.36 4.78 -3.05
N PHE A 134 12.09 4.95 -3.42
CA PHE A 134 10.97 5.04 -2.50
C PHE A 134 9.89 4.03 -2.93
N ALA A 135 9.42 3.21 -2.00
CA ALA A 135 8.32 2.27 -2.21
C ALA A 135 7.23 2.43 -1.15
N LEU A 136 6.00 2.05 -1.50
CA LEU A 136 4.82 2.11 -0.65
C LEU A 136 4.21 0.73 -0.41
N ALA A 137 3.66 0.53 0.77
CA ALA A 137 3.05 -0.71 1.22
C ALA A 137 1.61 -0.91 0.68
N PHE A 138 1.38 -0.73 -0.62
CA PHE A 138 0.12 -1.13 -1.25
C PHE A 138 0.09 -2.65 -1.48
N THR A 139 -0.04 -3.39 -0.40
CA THR A 139 0.16 -4.84 -0.32
C THR A 139 -0.64 -5.63 -1.34
N TYR A 140 -1.86 -5.22 -1.63
CA TYR A 140 -2.76 -5.99 -2.50
C TYR A 140 -2.26 -6.11 -3.93
N SER A 141 -1.48 -5.16 -4.42
CA SER A 141 -0.81 -5.26 -5.72
C SER A 141 0.35 -6.28 -5.74
N GLY A 142 0.78 -6.77 -4.58
CA GLY A 142 1.77 -7.84 -4.46
C GLY A 142 1.22 -9.25 -4.63
N TYR A 143 -0.09 -9.46 -4.70
CA TYR A 143 -0.67 -10.79 -4.96
C TYR A 143 -0.39 -11.27 -6.38
N ALA A 144 -0.01 -12.53 -6.53
CA ALA A 144 0.33 -13.10 -7.82
C ALA A 144 -0.82 -13.03 -8.85
N LEU A 145 -2.06 -13.29 -8.43
CA LEU A 145 -3.20 -13.23 -9.36
C LEU A 145 -3.71 -11.81 -9.63
N VAL A 146 -3.32 -10.82 -8.83
CA VAL A 146 -3.45 -9.40 -9.19
C VAL A 146 -2.50 -9.05 -10.34
N GLU A 147 -1.26 -9.52 -10.31
CA GLU A 147 -0.33 -9.38 -11.43
C GLU A 147 -0.84 -10.12 -12.67
N GLU A 148 -1.39 -11.34 -12.54
CA GLU A 148 -2.00 -12.04 -13.66
C GLU A 148 -3.15 -11.25 -14.28
N ALA A 149 -4.01 -10.67 -13.45
CA ALA A 149 -5.11 -9.82 -13.91
C ALA A 149 -4.57 -8.62 -14.71
N ARG A 150 -3.55 -7.93 -14.17
CA ARG A 150 -2.88 -6.78 -14.82
C ARG A 150 -2.28 -7.17 -16.17
N VAL A 151 -1.58 -8.30 -16.21
CA VAL A 151 -0.96 -8.81 -17.45
C VAL A 151 -2.00 -9.10 -18.52
N ARG A 152 -3.12 -9.72 -18.15
CA ARG A 152 -4.21 -10.03 -19.09
C ARG A 152 -4.90 -8.79 -19.63
N VAL A 153 -5.12 -7.79 -18.77
CA VAL A 153 -5.64 -6.49 -19.22
C VAL A 153 -4.65 -5.82 -20.18
N ALA A 154 -3.38 -5.73 -19.79
CA ALA A 154 -2.34 -5.08 -20.60
C ALA A 154 -2.12 -5.78 -21.97
N ARG A 155 -2.29 -7.10 -22.02
CA ARG A 155 -2.22 -7.89 -23.27
C ARG A 155 -3.45 -7.70 -24.15
N GLY A 156 -4.50 -7.05 -23.62
CA GLY A 156 -5.74 -6.78 -24.33
C GLY A 156 -6.70 -7.97 -24.40
N ASP A 157 -6.58 -8.98 -23.54
CA ASP A 157 -7.47 -10.17 -23.55
C ASP A 157 -8.94 -9.78 -23.48
N LEU A 158 -9.29 -8.77 -22.68
CA LEU A 158 -10.66 -8.30 -22.48
C LEU A 158 -11.18 -7.34 -23.58
N GLY A 159 -10.33 -6.90 -24.52
CA GLY A 159 -10.63 -5.79 -25.43
C GLY A 159 -10.50 -4.43 -24.76
N ALA A 160 -11.04 -3.37 -25.36
CA ALA A 160 -11.04 -2.04 -24.73
C ALA A 160 -11.84 -2.10 -23.43
N ILE A 161 -11.25 -1.56 -22.34
CA ILE A 161 -11.89 -1.57 -21.02
C ILE A 161 -13.04 -0.56 -21.02
N ARG A 162 -14.19 -0.99 -20.51
CA ARG A 162 -15.42 -0.19 -20.39
C ARG A 162 -15.78 0.14 -18.95
N LEU A 163 -15.64 -0.84 -18.04
CA LEU A 163 -16.03 -0.69 -16.64
C LEU A 163 -14.93 -1.19 -15.69
N VAL A 164 -14.67 -0.42 -14.64
CA VAL A 164 -13.81 -0.76 -13.50
C VAL A 164 -14.61 -0.61 -12.23
N GLN A 165 -14.79 -1.68 -11.49
CA GLN A 165 -15.53 -1.68 -10.23
C GLN A 165 -14.63 -2.21 -9.13
N VAL A 166 -14.47 -1.44 -8.07
CA VAL A 166 -13.67 -1.82 -6.91
C VAL A 166 -14.44 -1.52 -5.63
N GLU A 167 -14.40 -2.47 -4.71
CA GLU A 167 -14.97 -2.29 -3.38
C GLU A 167 -14.00 -2.79 -2.31
N TYR A 168 -13.99 -2.13 -1.15
CA TYR A 168 -13.25 -2.57 0.03
C TYR A 168 -14.10 -2.38 1.27
N LEU A 169 -14.67 -3.47 1.76
CA LEU A 169 -15.62 -3.47 2.86
C LEU A 169 -15.03 -4.15 4.09
N GLN A 170 -15.15 -3.49 5.23
CA GLN A 170 -14.78 -3.98 6.55
C GLN A 170 -15.85 -3.57 7.56
N GLY A 171 -16.03 -4.35 8.62
CA GLY A 171 -17.02 -4.07 9.67
C GLY A 171 -16.41 -3.71 11.03
N TRP A 172 -15.10 -3.63 11.16
CA TRP A 172 -14.42 -3.53 12.45
C TRP A 172 -14.62 -2.19 13.19
N LEU A 173 -14.98 -1.11 12.47
CA LEU A 173 -15.32 0.20 13.03
C LEU A 173 -16.84 0.46 13.12
N SER A 174 -17.68 -0.58 13.00
CA SER A 174 -19.14 -0.44 13.09
C SER A 174 -19.59 0.09 14.45
N GLU A 175 -18.82 -0.16 15.51
CA GLU A 175 -19.06 0.37 16.85
C GLU A 175 -18.05 1.46 17.20
N PRO A 176 -18.35 2.35 18.19
CA PRO A 176 -17.47 3.46 18.59
C PRO A 176 -16.29 2.98 19.46
N ILE A 177 -15.51 2.01 18.98
CA ILE A 177 -14.37 1.43 19.70
C ILE A 177 -13.21 2.43 19.87
N ASP A 178 -13.14 3.44 19.00
CA ASP A 178 -12.25 4.58 19.12
C ASP A 178 -12.49 5.37 20.42
N ALA A 179 -13.75 5.62 20.78
CA ALA A 179 -14.14 6.24 22.05
C ALA A 179 -13.92 5.29 23.24
N ALA A 180 -13.84 3.99 23.03
CA ALA A 180 -13.60 2.98 24.06
C ALA A 180 -12.09 2.72 24.33
N GLY A 181 -11.18 3.43 23.64
CA GLY A 181 -9.74 3.37 23.88
C GLY A 181 -9.00 2.30 23.06
N ASP A 182 -9.59 1.79 21.97
CA ASP A 182 -8.85 0.97 21.01
C ASP A 182 -7.79 1.82 20.31
N LYS A 183 -6.52 1.46 20.50
CA LYS A 183 -5.37 2.23 20.00
C LYS A 183 -5.32 2.33 18.48
N GLN A 184 -5.82 1.32 17.77
CA GLN A 184 -5.78 1.30 16.31
C GLN A 184 -6.90 2.18 15.74
N ALA A 185 -8.06 2.18 16.37
CA ALA A 185 -9.18 3.04 16.02
C ALA A 185 -8.90 4.51 16.38
N GLU A 186 -8.38 4.77 17.59
CA GLU A 186 -8.13 6.11 18.12
C GLU A 186 -7.32 7.02 17.18
N TRP A 187 -6.19 6.52 16.66
CA TRP A 187 -5.37 7.36 15.77
C TRP A 187 -5.93 7.47 14.33
N ARG A 188 -6.66 6.42 13.84
CA ARG A 188 -7.24 6.43 12.50
C ARG A 188 -8.47 7.33 12.36
N THR A 189 -9.15 7.59 13.46
CA THR A 189 -10.32 8.49 13.51
C THR A 189 -9.93 9.93 13.91
N ASP A 190 -8.65 10.18 14.21
CA ASP A 190 -8.14 11.51 14.54
C ASP A 190 -7.53 12.20 13.30
N PRO A 191 -8.13 13.29 12.78
CA PRO A 191 -7.62 14.02 11.62
C PRO A 191 -6.17 14.51 11.77
N ALA A 192 -5.74 14.82 13.00
CA ALA A 192 -4.37 15.29 13.26
C ALA A 192 -3.32 14.18 13.07
N ARG A 193 -3.72 12.92 13.04
CA ARG A 193 -2.84 11.74 12.94
C ARG A 193 -3.05 10.93 11.67
N ALA A 194 -4.29 10.88 11.18
CA ALA A 194 -4.70 10.09 10.01
C ALA A 194 -4.71 10.90 8.71
N GLY A 195 -4.86 12.23 8.77
CA GLY A 195 -5.00 13.10 7.61
C GLY A 195 -6.46 13.42 7.29
N GLN A 196 -6.74 13.75 6.03
CA GLN A 196 -8.05 14.27 5.59
C GLN A 196 -9.12 13.17 5.45
N GLY A 197 -8.75 11.90 5.33
CA GLY A 197 -9.69 10.79 5.16
C GLY A 197 -9.51 9.71 6.22
N GLY A 198 -10.61 9.21 6.77
CA GLY A 198 -10.65 8.05 7.66
C GLY A 198 -10.62 6.75 6.85
N CYS A 199 -11.79 6.18 6.58
CA CYS A 199 -11.97 5.02 5.71
C CYS A 199 -11.37 5.25 4.31
N LEU A 200 -11.58 6.44 3.73
CA LEU A 200 -11.00 6.85 2.47
C LEU A 200 -9.47 6.71 2.46
N GLY A 201 -8.79 7.27 3.47
CA GLY A 201 -7.33 7.24 3.60
C GLY A 201 -6.79 5.85 3.91
N ASP A 202 -7.48 5.10 4.78
CA ASP A 202 -7.02 3.78 5.23
C ASP A 202 -7.23 2.69 4.17
N ILE A 203 -8.45 2.53 3.65
CA ILE A 203 -8.79 1.44 2.71
C ILE A 203 -9.24 1.91 1.32
N GLY A 204 -9.80 3.11 1.20
CA GLY A 204 -10.17 3.69 -0.11
C GLY A 204 -8.97 3.86 -1.04
N THR A 205 -7.81 4.24 -0.48
CA THR A 205 -6.54 4.36 -1.23
C THR A 205 -6.07 3.03 -1.81
N HIS A 206 -6.23 1.92 -1.10
CA HIS A 206 -5.94 0.58 -1.61
C HIS A 206 -6.85 0.22 -2.79
N ALA A 207 -8.14 0.49 -2.66
CA ALA A 207 -9.11 0.22 -3.71
C ALA A 207 -8.79 1.04 -4.97
N PHE A 208 -8.50 2.33 -4.81
CA PHE A 208 -8.16 3.22 -5.91
C PHE A 208 -6.86 2.80 -6.61
N GLN A 209 -5.80 2.55 -5.83
CA GLN A 209 -4.51 2.10 -6.36
C GLN A 209 -4.65 0.78 -7.12
N LEU A 210 -5.39 -0.20 -6.58
CA LEU A 210 -5.62 -1.48 -7.22
C LEU A 210 -6.38 -1.33 -8.55
N ALA A 211 -7.38 -0.44 -8.60
CA ALA A 211 -8.15 -0.17 -9.81
C ALA A 211 -7.28 0.40 -10.94
N GLU A 212 -6.45 1.42 -10.64
CA GLU A 212 -5.51 1.99 -11.63
C GLU A 212 -4.41 0.98 -12.01
N HIS A 213 -3.84 0.27 -11.03
CA HIS A 213 -2.76 -0.70 -11.26
C HIS A 213 -3.18 -1.82 -12.21
N VAL A 214 -4.34 -2.44 -11.97
CA VAL A 214 -4.77 -3.59 -12.78
C VAL A 214 -5.36 -3.16 -14.11
N SER A 215 -6.14 -2.09 -14.15
CA SER A 215 -6.72 -1.61 -15.41
C SER A 215 -5.69 -0.98 -16.34
N GLY A 216 -4.59 -0.46 -15.79
CA GLY A 216 -3.61 0.36 -16.51
C GLY A 216 -4.15 1.74 -16.92
N LEU A 217 -5.36 2.10 -16.48
CA LEU A 217 -6.03 3.37 -16.80
C LEU A 217 -5.89 4.36 -15.64
N ARG A 218 -5.75 5.65 -15.98
CA ARG A 218 -5.79 6.73 -14.98
C ARG A 218 -7.23 7.23 -14.83
N ALA A 219 -7.67 7.41 -13.58
CA ALA A 219 -8.91 8.10 -13.30
C ALA A 219 -8.69 9.62 -13.41
N ASP A 220 -9.43 10.27 -14.30
CA ASP A 220 -9.28 11.71 -14.57
C ASP A 220 -10.21 12.56 -13.72
N ALA A 221 -11.40 12.05 -13.40
CA ALA A 221 -12.40 12.77 -12.64
C ALA A 221 -13.24 11.83 -11.77
N LEU A 222 -13.80 12.41 -10.71
CA LEU A 222 -14.67 11.72 -9.77
C LEU A 222 -15.90 12.55 -9.37
N CYS A 223 -16.93 11.83 -8.87
CA CYS A 223 -18.04 12.36 -8.11
C CYS A 223 -18.19 11.47 -6.88
N ALA A 224 -18.13 12.04 -5.68
CA ALA A 224 -18.02 11.27 -4.45
C ALA A 224 -19.01 11.72 -3.37
N ASP A 225 -19.35 10.76 -2.50
CA ASP A 225 -20.06 10.96 -1.25
C ASP A 225 -19.23 10.38 -0.11
N LEU A 226 -19.01 11.18 0.93
CA LEU A 226 -18.31 10.82 2.15
C LEU A 226 -19.25 10.92 3.33
N THR A 227 -19.30 9.87 4.16
CA THR A 227 -20.17 9.84 5.33
C THR A 227 -19.42 9.33 6.56
N ALA A 228 -19.74 9.91 7.73
CA ALA A 228 -19.44 9.38 9.04
C ALA A 228 -20.74 8.86 9.67
N HIS A 229 -20.96 7.54 9.64
CA HIS A 229 -22.17 6.92 10.17
C HIS A 229 -22.16 6.81 11.70
N VAL A 230 -20.97 6.54 12.27
CA VAL A 230 -20.83 6.40 13.73
C VAL A 230 -20.81 7.78 14.38
N PRO A 231 -21.77 8.08 15.31
CA PRO A 231 -21.87 9.39 15.94
C PRO A 231 -20.57 9.83 16.62
N GLY A 232 -20.20 11.11 16.42
CA GLY A 232 -19.02 11.72 17.03
C GLY A 232 -17.72 11.56 16.24
N ARG A 233 -17.66 10.76 15.20
CA ARG A 233 -16.52 10.67 14.30
C ARG A 233 -16.34 11.95 13.49
N ARG A 234 -15.09 12.38 13.37
CA ARG A 234 -14.69 13.58 12.62
C ARG A 234 -14.24 13.27 11.21
N LEU A 235 -13.85 12.02 10.95
CA LEU A 235 -13.47 11.51 9.64
C LEU A 235 -14.53 10.55 9.12
N ASP A 236 -14.53 10.33 7.81
CA ASP A 236 -15.38 9.36 7.14
C ASP A 236 -15.14 7.93 7.61
N ASP A 237 -16.19 7.15 7.68
CA ASP A 237 -16.15 5.70 7.85
C ASP A 237 -16.78 4.97 6.65
N ASP A 238 -17.26 5.74 5.67
CA ASP A 238 -17.87 5.26 4.42
C ASP A 238 -17.60 6.24 3.27
N VAL A 239 -17.25 5.71 2.09
CA VAL A 239 -17.08 6.46 0.85
C VAL A 239 -17.66 5.73 -0.35
N SER A 240 -18.35 6.47 -1.21
CA SER A 240 -18.81 6.03 -2.52
C SER A 240 -18.35 7.01 -3.58
N ALA A 241 -17.72 6.52 -4.66
CA ALA A 241 -17.28 7.37 -5.75
C ALA A 241 -17.61 6.77 -7.12
N LEU A 242 -18.07 7.65 -8.03
CA LEU A 242 -18.12 7.39 -9.46
C LEU A 242 -16.83 7.91 -10.08
N LEU A 243 -16.20 7.12 -10.95
CA LEU A 243 -14.92 7.45 -11.58
C LEU A 243 -15.06 7.54 -13.10
N ARG A 244 -14.33 8.49 -13.69
CA ARG A 244 -14.10 8.56 -15.12
C ARG A 244 -12.62 8.31 -15.38
N PHE A 245 -12.34 7.35 -16.23
CA PHE A 245 -11.00 6.99 -16.62
C PHE A 245 -10.68 7.53 -18.01
N GLU A 246 -9.40 7.74 -18.28
CA GLU A 246 -8.91 8.02 -19.63
C GLU A 246 -9.38 6.94 -20.62
N GLY A 247 -9.51 7.31 -21.88
CA GLY A 247 -10.06 6.40 -22.89
C GLY A 247 -11.56 6.16 -22.81
N GLY A 248 -12.27 6.81 -21.86
CA GLY A 248 -13.72 6.79 -21.76
C GLY A 248 -14.32 5.70 -20.86
N ALA A 249 -13.52 4.85 -20.23
CA ALA A 249 -14.01 3.87 -19.27
C ALA A 249 -14.68 4.55 -18.05
N ARG A 250 -15.60 3.85 -17.40
CA ARG A 250 -16.31 4.30 -16.21
C ARG A 250 -16.03 3.38 -15.05
N GLY A 251 -16.07 3.92 -13.84
CA GLY A 251 -15.84 3.10 -12.65
C GLY A 251 -16.70 3.49 -11.47
N THR A 252 -16.70 2.57 -10.50
CA THR A 252 -17.24 2.76 -9.17
C THR A 252 -16.24 2.33 -8.14
N LEU A 253 -16.10 3.11 -7.08
CA LEU A 253 -15.33 2.75 -5.90
C LEU A 253 -16.24 2.83 -4.69
N LYS A 254 -16.24 1.77 -3.88
CA LYS A 254 -16.88 1.75 -2.57
C LYS A 254 -15.86 1.33 -1.53
N ALA A 255 -15.74 2.10 -0.45
CA ALA A 255 -15.01 1.65 0.73
C ALA A 255 -15.82 1.96 1.99
N SER A 256 -15.81 1.03 2.95
CA SER A 256 -16.56 1.19 4.20
C SER A 256 -15.86 0.42 5.31
N GLN A 257 -15.75 1.03 6.49
CA GLN A 257 -15.28 0.36 7.70
C GLN A 257 -16.41 0.06 8.70
N VAL A 258 -17.66 0.34 8.27
CA VAL A 258 -18.88 0.11 9.05
C VAL A 258 -19.83 -0.89 8.36
N ALA A 259 -19.33 -1.66 7.41
CA ALA A 259 -20.05 -2.75 6.77
C ALA A 259 -20.09 -3.98 7.70
N ALA A 260 -21.00 -3.96 8.70
CA ALA A 260 -21.07 -4.97 9.75
C ALA A 260 -21.16 -6.39 9.18
N GLY A 261 -20.24 -7.28 9.63
CA GLY A 261 -20.15 -8.67 9.17
C GLY A 261 -19.10 -8.88 8.06
N GLU A 262 -18.60 -7.82 7.42
CA GLU A 262 -17.49 -7.92 6.47
C GLU A 262 -16.14 -7.93 7.22
N GLU A 263 -15.24 -8.82 6.82
CA GLU A 263 -13.92 -8.96 7.42
C GLU A 263 -12.89 -8.07 6.71
N ASN A 264 -12.52 -8.41 5.46
CA ASN A 264 -11.51 -7.69 4.68
C ASN A 264 -11.82 -7.78 3.17
N GLY A 265 -13.03 -7.36 2.80
CA GLY A 265 -13.67 -7.60 1.52
C GLY A 265 -13.19 -6.68 0.38
N LEU A 266 -11.89 -6.69 0.06
CA LEU A 266 -11.40 -6.03 -1.15
C LEU A 266 -11.69 -6.89 -2.37
N ARG A 267 -12.44 -6.32 -3.33
CA ARG A 267 -12.83 -6.98 -4.58
C ARG A 267 -12.66 -6.04 -5.76
N LEU A 268 -12.12 -6.57 -6.86
CA LEU A 268 -11.96 -5.86 -8.13
C LEU A 268 -12.66 -6.61 -9.27
N ARG A 269 -13.44 -5.88 -10.10
CA ARG A 269 -14.01 -6.35 -11.36
C ARG A 269 -13.67 -5.38 -12.48
N ILE A 270 -13.21 -5.92 -13.60
CA ILE A 270 -12.91 -5.13 -14.81
C ILE A 270 -13.64 -5.78 -15.98
N HIS A 271 -14.36 -4.99 -16.76
CA HIS A 271 -15.10 -5.45 -17.94
C HIS A 271 -14.65 -4.69 -19.17
N GLY A 272 -14.25 -5.44 -20.18
CA GLY A 272 -13.92 -4.94 -21.51
C GLY A 272 -15.00 -5.32 -22.54
N GLU A 273 -14.63 -5.18 -23.81
CA GLU A 273 -15.53 -5.49 -24.94
C GLU A 273 -15.79 -6.98 -25.12
N ARG A 274 -14.83 -7.84 -24.75
CA ARG A 274 -14.89 -9.29 -25.01
C ARG A 274 -15.13 -10.12 -23.78
N GLY A 275 -14.90 -9.56 -22.60
CA GLY A 275 -15.06 -10.28 -21.36
C GLY A 275 -14.75 -9.42 -20.14
N GLY A 276 -14.75 -10.07 -19.00
CA GLY A 276 -14.43 -9.44 -17.72
C GLY A 276 -13.58 -10.35 -16.84
N LEU A 277 -12.97 -9.75 -15.84
CA LEU A 277 -12.27 -10.45 -14.77
C LEU A 277 -12.78 -10.04 -13.40
N GLU A 278 -12.60 -10.93 -12.42
CA GLU A 278 -12.91 -10.70 -11.02
C GLU A 278 -11.84 -11.32 -10.12
N TRP A 279 -11.36 -10.53 -9.18
CA TRP A 279 -10.47 -10.97 -8.12
C TRP A 279 -10.99 -10.52 -6.75
N SER A 280 -10.82 -11.36 -5.71
CA SER A 280 -11.19 -11.06 -4.33
C SER A 280 -10.03 -11.39 -3.39
N GLN A 281 -9.75 -10.49 -2.46
CA GLN A 281 -8.70 -10.67 -1.46
C GLN A 281 -9.02 -11.83 -0.50
N MET A 282 -10.30 -12.13 -0.25
CA MET A 282 -10.69 -13.26 0.60
C MET A 282 -10.46 -14.63 -0.07
N GLU A 283 -10.25 -14.66 -1.40
CA GLU A 283 -9.85 -15.82 -2.18
C GLU A 283 -8.70 -15.48 -3.14
N PRO A 284 -7.53 -15.04 -2.62
CA PRO A 284 -6.52 -14.36 -3.42
C PRO A 284 -5.87 -15.26 -4.48
N ASP A 285 -5.93 -16.56 -4.32
CA ASP A 285 -5.39 -17.57 -5.23
C ASP A 285 -6.36 -17.95 -6.36
N THR A 286 -7.46 -17.18 -6.53
CA THR A 286 -8.48 -17.40 -7.57
C THR A 286 -8.68 -16.11 -8.37
N LEU A 287 -8.55 -16.20 -9.71
CA LEU A 287 -8.96 -15.18 -10.66
C LEU A 287 -10.02 -15.76 -11.58
N ILE A 288 -11.17 -15.09 -11.70
CA ILE A 288 -12.28 -15.52 -12.53
C ILE A 288 -12.30 -14.68 -13.81
N LEU A 289 -12.32 -15.35 -14.97
CA LEU A 289 -12.53 -14.72 -16.27
C LEU A 289 -13.89 -15.11 -16.81
N ARG A 290 -14.65 -14.13 -17.30
CA ARG A 290 -15.97 -14.29 -17.90
C ARG A 290 -15.95 -13.75 -19.32
N TRP A 291 -16.43 -14.54 -20.29
CA TRP A 291 -16.36 -14.25 -21.70
C TRP A 291 -17.76 -14.14 -22.32
N LEU A 292 -17.87 -13.42 -23.45
CA LEU A 292 -19.12 -13.36 -24.20
C LEU A 292 -19.41 -14.65 -25.00
N ASP A 293 -18.35 -15.31 -25.46
CA ASP A 293 -18.38 -16.35 -26.48
C ASP A 293 -17.88 -17.73 -26.04
N ARG A 294 -17.48 -17.85 -24.76
CA ARG A 294 -16.95 -19.09 -24.20
C ARG A 294 -17.23 -19.23 -22.70
N PRO A 295 -17.08 -20.42 -22.12
CA PRO A 295 -17.31 -20.66 -20.70
C PRO A 295 -16.45 -19.80 -19.78
N VAL A 296 -16.89 -19.66 -18.54
CA VAL A 296 -16.12 -19.03 -17.45
C VAL A 296 -14.85 -19.85 -17.21
N GLU A 297 -13.73 -19.15 -17.09
CA GLU A 297 -12.44 -19.74 -16.73
C GLU A 297 -12.11 -19.36 -15.27
N VAL A 298 -11.65 -20.34 -14.50
CA VAL A 298 -11.13 -20.14 -13.15
C VAL A 298 -9.63 -20.38 -13.18
N ILE A 299 -8.87 -19.32 -13.00
CA ILE A 299 -7.41 -19.35 -12.94
C ILE A 299 -7.00 -19.50 -11.49
N ARG A 300 -6.11 -20.46 -11.22
CA ARG A 300 -5.60 -20.73 -9.88
C ARG A 300 -4.11 -20.42 -9.79
N ALA A 301 -3.69 -19.87 -8.64
CA ALA A 301 -2.28 -19.64 -8.36
C ALA A 301 -1.49 -20.96 -8.48
N GLY A 302 -0.32 -20.92 -9.14
CA GLY A 302 0.49 -22.10 -9.43
C GLY A 302 -0.08 -23.04 -10.51
N GLY A 303 -1.25 -22.72 -11.09
CA GLY A 303 -1.86 -23.48 -12.19
C GLY A 303 -1.17 -23.23 -13.53
N PRO A 304 -1.57 -24.00 -14.58
CA PRO A 304 -1.01 -23.84 -15.91
C PRO A 304 -1.48 -22.56 -16.58
N GLY A 305 -0.67 -22.05 -17.52
CA GLY A 305 -1.04 -20.90 -18.36
C GLY A 305 -0.88 -19.52 -17.72
N LEU A 306 -0.25 -19.44 -16.55
CA LEU A 306 0.13 -18.17 -15.92
C LEU A 306 1.28 -17.50 -16.67
N ASP A 307 1.28 -16.19 -16.69
CA ASP A 307 2.40 -15.40 -17.22
C ASP A 307 3.67 -15.63 -16.36
N ALA A 308 4.84 -15.49 -16.98
CA ALA A 308 6.12 -15.64 -16.29
C ALA A 308 6.31 -14.61 -15.16
N ARG A 309 5.73 -13.40 -15.29
CA ARG A 309 5.75 -12.37 -14.25
C ARG A 309 4.94 -12.81 -13.03
N THR A 310 3.79 -13.42 -13.24
CA THR A 310 2.94 -13.99 -12.19
C THR A 310 3.64 -15.16 -11.49
N THR A 311 4.21 -16.08 -12.27
CA THR A 311 4.88 -17.28 -11.75
C THR A 311 6.06 -16.90 -10.83
N ARG A 312 6.79 -15.83 -11.14
CA ARG A 312 7.88 -15.34 -10.28
C ARG A 312 7.43 -14.88 -8.89
N LEU A 313 6.16 -14.51 -8.72
CA LEU A 313 5.60 -14.07 -7.44
C LEU A 313 5.18 -15.22 -6.53
N LEU A 314 5.10 -16.44 -7.06
CA LEU A 314 4.72 -17.65 -6.33
C LEU A 314 5.94 -18.29 -5.66
N ARG A 315 5.74 -18.87 -4.47
CA ARG A 315 6.76 -19.59 -3.71
C ARG A 315 6.42 -21.06 -3.53
N THR A 316 5.15 -21.39 -3.64
CA THR A 316 4.62 -22.75 -3.43
C THR A 316 4.02 -23.29 -4.73
N PRO A 317 4.02 -24.63 -4.93
CA PRO A 317 3.37 -25.23 -6.07
C PRO A 317 1.83 -25.13 -5.97
N ALA A 318 1.14 -25.43 -7.08
CA ALA A 318 -0.31 -25.43 -7.17
C ALA A 318 -0.96 -26.20 -6.01
N GLY A 319 -2.07 -25.68 -5.49
CA GLY A 319 -2.81 -26.26 -4.38
C GLY A 319 -2.31 -25.88 -2.98
N HIS A 320 -1.27 -25.04 -2.88
CA HIS A 320 -0.76 -24.51 -1.61
C HIS A 320 -1.05 -23.02 -1.54
N PRO A 321 -2.03 -22.59 -0.73
CA PRO A 321 -2.44 -21.20 -0.66
C PRO A 321 -1.31 -20.26 -0.26
N ALA A 322 -1.25 -19.09 -0.91
CA ALA A 322 -0.43 -17.96 -0.51
C ALA A 322 -1.34 -16.85 0.07
N GLY A 323 -0.78 -15.99 0.90
CA GLY A 323 -1.57 -14.98 1.62
C GLY A 323 -0.94 -13.61 1.69
N TYR A 324 -1.38 -12.88 2.71
CA TYR A 324 -1.04 -11.48 2.95
C TYR A 324 0.47 -11.25 3.13
N ILE A 325 1.15 -12.16 3.84
CA ILE A 325 2.60 -12.06 4.08
C ILE A 325 3.39 -12.24 2.79
N GLU A 326 3.01 -13.19 1.94
CA GLU A 326 3.66 -13.43 0.65
C GLU A 326 3.44 -12.27 -0.32
N ALA A 327 2.26 -11.64 -0.30
CA ALA A 327 2.01 -10.44 -1.09
C ALA A 327 2.91 -9.28 -0.65
N PHE A 328 3.05 -9.06 0.66
CA PHE A 328 3.99 -8.09 1.21
C PHE A 328 5.45 -8.41 0.85
N ALA A 329 5.84 -9.68 0.96
CA ALA A 329 7.19 -10.14 0.62
C ALA A 329 7.52 -9.90 -0.86
N ASN A 330 6.53 -10.00 -1.77
CA ASN A 330 6.70 -9.68 -3.18
C ASN A 330 7.07 -8.21 -3.39
N LEU A 331 6.48 -7.29 -2.61
CA LEU A 331 6.86 -5.86 -2.66
C LEU A 331 8.28 -5.64 -2.13
N TYR A 332 8.65 -6.28 -1.02
CA TYR A 332 10.01 -6.21 -0.48
C TYR A 332 11.05 -6.77 -1.44
N ARG A 333 10.76 -7.88 -2.12
CA ARG A 333 11.63 -8.46 -3.14
C ARG A 333 11.80 -7.54 -4.34
N ALA A 334 10.70 -6.96 -4.85
CA ALA A 334 10.74 -6.00 -5.93
C ALA A 334 11.53 -4.73 -5.54
N PHE A 335 11.36 -4.25 -4.32
CA PHE A 335 12.09 -3.09 -3.81
C PHE A 335 13.60 -3.38 -3.68
N ALA A 336 13.98 -4.55 -3.15
CA ALA A 336 15.39 -4.97 -3.09
C ALA A 336 16.04 -5.01 -4.47
N ALA A 337 15.34 -5.55 -5.45
CA ALA A 337 15.82 -5.62 -6.81
C ALA A 337 15.94 -4.24 -7.46
N THR A 338 14.98 -3.34 -7.23
CA THR A 338 15.08 -1.94 -7.70
C THR A 338 16.32 -1.24 -7.13
N ILE A 339 16.61 -1.43 -5.83
CA ILE A 339 17.82 -0.88 -5.20
C ILE A 339 19.09 -1.43 -5.85
N ARG A 340 19.09 -2.69 -6.22
CA ARG A 340 20.24 -3.38 -6.87
C ARG A 340 20.34 -3.08 -8.38
N GLY A 341 19.39 -2.33 -8.96
CA GLY A 341 19.35 -2.07 -10.41
C GLY A 341 18.97 -3.28 -11.25
N GLU A 342 18.16 -4.19 -10.69
CA GLU A 342 17.72 -5.43 -11.35
C GLU A 342 16.28 -5.33 -11.81
N ASP A 343 15.93 -6.08 -12.87
CA ASP A 343 14.53 -6.24 -13.30
C ASP A 343 13.86 -7.37 -12.49
N ALA A 344 13.19 -7.02 -11.42
CA ALA A 344 12.50 -7.98 -10.56
C ALA A 344 11.01 -7.74 -10.42
N GLY A 345 10.43 -6.98 -11.27
CA GLY A 345 9.02 -6.65 -11.21
C GLY A 345 8.78 -5.24 -10.66
N TRP A 346 7.58 -5.00 -10.20
CA TRP A 346 7.09 -3.69 -9.82
C TRP A 346 6.74 -3.63 -8.32
N ALA A 347 7.13 -2.54 -7.68
CA ALA A 347 6.63 -2.14 -6.37
C ALA A 347 5.96 -0.77 -6.48
N PRO A 348 4.83 -0.52 -5.78
CA PRO A 348 4.24 0.81 -5.71
C PRO A 348 5.26 1.83 -5.23
N GLY A 349 5.28 3.02 -5.84
CA GLY A 349 6.27 4.03 -5.56
C GLY A 349 5.70 5.45 -5.50
N LEU A 350 6.56 6.44 -5.81
CA LEU A 350 6.20 7.85 -5.74
C LEU A 350 4.96 8.20 -6.56
N ARG A 351 4.86 7.66 -7.79
CA ARG A 351 3.71 7.91 -8.67
C ARG A 351 2.41 7.44 -8.04
N ASP A 352 2.40 6.22 -7.47
CA ASP A 352 1.21 5.66 -6.81
C ASP A 352 0.84 6.48 -5.57
N GLY A 353 1.84 6.91 -4.80
CA GLY A 353 1.66 7.78 -3.65
C GLY A 353 1.02 9.12 -4.02
N LEU A 354 1.60 9.85 -4.98
CA LEU A 354 1.07 11.12 -5.45
C LEU A 354 -0.37 10.97 -6.01
N ARG A 355 -0.63 9.90 -6.78
CA ARG A 355 -1.96 9.62 -7.32
C ARG A 355 -2.99 9.37 -6.22
N THR A 356 -2.65 8.58 -5.21
CA THR A 356 -3.57 8.28 -4.10
C THR A 356 -3.79 9.48 -3.19
N MET A 357 -2.80 10.35 -2.98
CA MET A 357 -2.97 11.60 -2.24
C MET A 357 -3.84 12.60 -3.01
N ALA A 358 -3.64 12.76 -4.30
CA ALA A 358 -4.50 13.57 -5.17
C ALA A 358 -5.95 13.05 -5.19
N PHE A 359 -6.14 11.73 -5.17
CA PHE A 359 -7.46 11.10 -5.06
C PHE A 359 -8.14 11.45 -3.73
N ILE A 360 -7.44 11.36 -2.59
CA ILE A 360 -7.99 11.74 -1.27
C ILE A 360 -8.47 13.19 -1.31
N GLU A 361 -7.62 14.13 -1.75
CA GLU A 361 -7.98 15.56 -1.80
C GLU A 361 -9.17 15.82 -2.73
N ALA A 362 -9.18 15.18 -3.91
CA ALA A 362 -10.28 15.33 -4.86
C ALA A 362 -11.60 14.80 -4.30
N VAL A 363 -11.60 13.65 -3.60
CA VAL A 363 -12.79 13.09 -2.96
C VAL A 363 -13.30 14.00 -1.84
N VAL A 364 -12.43 14.43 -0.94
CA VAL A 364 -12.80 15.30 0.19
C VAL A 364 -13.35 16.64 -0.31
N SER A 365 -12.68 17.25 -1.28
CA SER A 365 -13.13 18.52 -1.87
C SER A 365 -14.46 18.36 -2.64
N ASN A 366 -14.62 17.28 -3.40
CA ASN A 366 -15.85 17.03 -4.15
C ASN A 366 -17.04 16.80 -3.24
N ALA A 367 -16.88 15.95 -2.22
CA ALA A 367 -17.96 15.63 -1.27
C ALA A 367 -18.41 16.86 -0.44
N ALA A 368 -17.53 17.84 -0.25
CA ALA A 368 -17.85 19.10 0.45
C ALA A 368 -18.43 20.18 -0.47
N SER A 369 -18.67 19.90 -1.75
CA SER A 369 -19.11 20.87 -2.76
C SER A 369 -20.37 20.42 -3.52
N ASP A 370 -21.04 21.37 -4.16
CA ASP A 370 -22.15 21.08 -5.10
C ASP A 370 -21.64 20.72 -6.52
N GLN A 371 -20.33 20.65 -6.72
CA GLN A 371 -19.73 20.34 -8.01
C GLN A 371 -19.89 18.85 -8.31
N LYS A 372 -20.58 18.52 -9.42
CA LYS A 372 -20.84 17.13 -9.76
C LYS A 372 -19.56 16.30 -10.04
N TRP A 373 -18.56 16.90 -10.70
CA TRP A 373 -17.32 16.21 -11.08
C TRP A 373 -16.12 17.07 -10.75
N SER A 374 -15.13 16.49 -10.08
CA SER A 374 -13.84 17.10 -9.80
C SER A 374 -12.73 16.32 -10.50
N SER A 375 -11.71 17.03 -10.99
CA SER A 375 -10.49 16.40 -11.54
C SER A 375 -9.61 15.80 -10.44
N ILE A 376 -8.80 14.80 -10.80
CA ILE A 376 -7.79 14.18 -9.93
C ILE A 376 -6.41 14.62 -10.43
N GLU A 377 -5.88 15.71 -9.87
CA GLU A 377 -4.64 16.35 -10.34
C GLU A 377 -3.51 16.16 -9.32
N THR A 378 -2.36 15.70 -9.78
CA THR A 378 -1.17 15.53 -8.92
C THR A 378 -0.32 16.79 -8.83
N GLY A 379 -0.68 17.85 -9.57
CA GLY A 379 0.11 19.09 -9.63
C GLY A 379 1.41 19.00 -10.43
N GLU A 380 1.77 17.82 -10.92
CA GLU A 380 2.88 17.64 -11.86
C GLU A 380 2.34 17.66 -13.29
N ASN A 381 2.73 18.66 -14.06
CA ASN A 381 2.63 18.59 -15.52
C ASN A 381 3.63 17.52 -15.99
N GLY A 382 3.14 16.38 -16.38
CA GLY A 382 3.61 15.15 -16.94
C GLY A 382 5.08 14.79 -17.04
#